data_2cb16d39ffc42514f986602aeaa5bca4
#
_entry.id   2cb16d39ffc42514f986602aeaa5bca4
#
_cell.length_a   1.000
_cell.length_b   1.000
_cell.length_c   1.000
_cell.angle_alpha   90.00
_cell.angle_beta   90.00
_cell.angle_gamma   90.00
#
_symmetry.space_group_name_H-M   'P 1'
#
loop_
_entity.id
_entity.type
_entity.pdbx_description
1 polymer ?
#
loop_
_entity_poly.entity_id
_entity_poly.type
_entity_poly.pdbx_seq_one_letter_code
_entity_poly.pdbx_strand_id
1 'polypeptide(L)'
;MIEFDRRQFEEYARAVFTTDSPSGCTADAIALIKSYVEELGYTTHVHNKGTLEVDVPGLDESKTVATSAHVDTLGMMVRSVKSGGTLALTKVGGPICPTLDGEYCTVLTREGRRYSGTILSLAPAVHVYPDAATMTRDADHLEVRLDEEVKSAEDVKALGIDNGDFVFIDPKFTMTGSGFLKSRFIDDKASAVLLLLLLRWCSEKKAAFRHPTRIYFV
;
A
#
# COMPACT_ATOMS: atom_id res chain seq x y z
N MET A 1 -1.67 -32.12 -0.02
CA MET A 1 -2.06 -30.90 -0.73
C MET A 1 -2.22 -29.81 0.33
N ILE A 2 -1.68 -28.61 0.14
CA ILE A 2 -1.89 -27.48 1.03
C ILE A 2 -3.27 -26.93 0.73
N GLU A 3 -4.15 -26.91 1.75
CA GLU A 3 -5.48 -26.31 1.65
C GLU A 3 -5.50 -25.06 2.51
N PHE A 4 -5.93 -23.96 1.92
CA PHE A 4 -6.09 -22.70 2.63
C PHE A 4 -7.57 -22.45 2.93
N ASP A 5 -7.87 -22.00 4.16
CA ASP A 5 -9.20 -21.50 4.49
C ASP A 5 -9.44 -20.17 3.78
N ARG A 6 -10.53 -20.10 3.02
CA ARG A 6 -10.95 -18.90 2.31
C ARG A 6 -11.14 -17.70 3.25
N ARG A 7 -11.68 -17.92 4.46
CA ARG A 7 -11.91 -16.83 5.42
C ARG A 7 -10.60 -16.24 5.91
N GLN A 8 -9.61 -17.09 6.18
CA GLN A 8 -8.26 -16.64 6.57
C GLN A 8 -7.57 -15.86 5.44
N PHE A 9 -7.74 -16.35 4.20
CA PHE A 9 -7.25 -15.62 3.04
C PHE A 9 -7.89 -14.23 2.94
N GLU A 10 -9.22 -14.13 3.04
CA GLU A 10 -9.94 -12.87 2.96
C GLU A 10 -9.54 -11.90 4.10
N GLU A 11 -9.32 -12.41 5.30
CA GLU A 11 -8.88 -11.64 6.46
C GLU A 11 -7.48 -11.03 6.22
N TYR A 12 -6.49 -11.87 5.90
CA TYR A 12 -5.13 -11.39 5.63
C TYR A 12 -5.07 -10.49 4.40
N ALA A 13 -5.76 -10.87 3.32
CA ALA A 13 -5.81 -10.07 2.13
C ALA A 13 -6.41 -8.68 2.41
N ARG A 14 -7.55 -8.61 3.09
CA ARG A 14 -8.15 -7.34 3.45
C ARG A 14 -7.18 -6.48 4.25
N ALA A 15 -6.62 -7.01 5.33
CA ALA A 15 -5.71 -6.27 6.20
C ALA A 15 -4.47 -5.78 5.43
N VAL A 16 -3.78 -6.64 4.68
CA VAL A 16 -2.56 -6.28 3.96
C VAL A 16 -2.83 -5.31 2.80
N PHE A 17 -3.91 -5.54 2.02
CA PHE A 17 -4.21 -4.68 0.86
C PHE A 17 -4.71 -3.30 1.25
N THR A 18 -5.45 -3.17 2.36
CA THR A 18 -5.98 -1.88 2.82
C THR A 18 -5.03 -1.10 3.72
N THR A 19 -3.89 -1.68 4.10
CA THR A 19 -2.82 -0.94 4.77
C THR A 19 -1.99 -0.21 3.72
N ASP A 20 -1.95 1.12 3.81
CA ASP A 20 -1.20 1.96 2.89
C ASP A 20 0.31 1.74 3.07
N SER A 21 1.02 1.60 1.95
CA SER A 21 2.46 1.30 1.98
C SER A 21 3.21 1.75 0.72
N PRO A 22 3.09 3.00 0.25
CA PRO A 22 3.91 3.42 -0.89
C PRO A 22 5.40 3.32 -0.55
N SER A 23 6.22 3.11 -1.59
CA SER A 23 7.68 3.00 -1.42
C SER A 23 8.23 4.14 -0.56
N GLY A 24 8.97 3.80 0.49
CA GLY A 24 9.45 4.75 1.50
C GLY A 24 8.51 4.99 2.68
N CYS A 25 7.29 4.44 2.68
CA CYS A 25 6.31 4.54 3.76
C CYS A 25 5.67 3.17 4.04
N THR A 26 6.48 2.14 4.30
CA THR A 26 6.03 0.75 4.45
C THR A 26 5.92 0.28 5.91
N ALA A 27 6.27 1.13 6.87
CA ALA A 27 6.39 0.76 8.27
C ALA A 27 5.11 0.11 8.85
N ASP A 28 3.93 0.64 8.52
CA ASP A 28 2.65 0.11 9.03
C ASP A 28 2.35 -1.28 8.44
N ALA A 29 2.63 -1.49 7.15
CA ALA A 29 2.45 -2.80 6.51
C ALA A 29 3.42 -3.85 7.08
N ILE A 30 4.67 -3.46 7.31
CA ILE A 30 5.67 -4.33 7.95
C ILE A 30 5.27 -4.65 9.39
N ALA A 31 4.82 -3.67 10.16
CA ALA A 31 4.36 -3.89 11.54
C ALA A 31 3.14 -4.83 11.60
N LEU A 32 2.19 -4.67 10.68
CA LEU A 32 1.02 -5.54 10.56
C LEU A 32 1.44 -7.00 10.27
N ILE A 33 2.28 -7.21 9.26
CA ILE A 33 2.75 -8.55 8.90
C ILE A 33 3.58 -9.16 10.03
N LYS A 34 4.44 -8.36 10.67
CA LYS A 34 5.22 -8.79 11.83
C LYS A 34 4.31 -9.29 12.95
N SER A 35 3.23 -8.57 13.29
CA SER A 35 2.31 -9.01 14.33
C SER A 35 1.69 -10.37 14.03
N TYR A 36 1.21 -10.59 12.80
CA TYR A 36 0.67 -11.89 12.39
C TYR A 36 1.69 -13.01 12.48
N VAL A 37 2.93 -12.75 12.05
CA VAL A 37 3.99 -13.77 12.05
C VAL A 37 4.40 -14.13 13.48
N GLU A 38 4.51 -13.15 14.38
CA GLU A 38 4.86 -13.37 15.79
C GLU A 38 3.74 -14.09 16.55
N GLU A 39 2.47 -13.80 16.26
CA GLU A 39 1.32 -14.55 16.79
C GLU A 39 1.34 -16.05 16.41
N LEU A 40 1.94 -16.39 15.26
CA LEU A 40 2.14 -17.76 14.81
C LEU A 40 3.35 -18.44 15.48
N GLY A 41 4.12 -17.70 16.29
CA GLY A 41 5.26 -18.22 17.04
C GLY A 41 6.61 -18.18 16.31
N TYR A 42 6.71 -17.48 15.18
CA TYR A 42 7.97 -17.35 14.46
C TYR A 42 8.83 -16.19 14.98
N THR A 43 10.14 -16.37 14.92
CA THR A 43 11.11 -15.32 15.23
C THR A 43 11.24 -14.36 14.04
N THR A 44 11.24 -13.08 14.34
CA THR A 44 11.32 -12.02 13.34
C THR A 44 12.48 -11.06 13.60
N HIS A 45 13.01 -10.47 12.53
CA HIS A 45 13.98 -9.38 12.61
C HIS A 45 13.62 -8.29 11.60
N VAL A 46 13.56 -7.04 12.04
CA VAL A 46 13.37 -5.89 11.14
C VAL A 46 14.73 -5.25 10.88
N HIS A 47 15.13 -5.25 9.61
CA HIS A 47 16.39 -4.65 9.17
C HIS A 47 16.30 -3.12 9.11
N ASN A 48 17.45 -2.45 9.07
CA ASN A 48 17.53 -0.98 9.08
C ASN A 48 16.75 -0.27 7.95
N LYS A 49 16.53 -0.96 6.82
CA LYS A 49 15.73 -0.43 5.69
C LYS A 49 14.26 -0.83 5.73
N GLY A 50 13.81 -1.42 6.82
CA GLY A 50 12.40 -1.79 7.01
C GLY A 50 12.02 -3.20 6.55
N THR A 51 12.92 -3.96 5.93
CA THR A 51 12.65 -5.36 5.55
C THR A 51 12.41 -6.22 6.80
N LEU A 52 11.33 -6.97 6.83
CA LEU A 52 11.06 -7.98 7.85
C LEU A 52 11.61 -9.32 7.38
N GLU A 53 12.51 -9.89 8.16
CA GLU A 53 13.02 -11.26 8.01
C GLU A 53 12.29 -12.17 9.00
N VAL A 54 11.88 -13.34 8.53
CA VAL A 54 11.26 -14.40 9.33
C VAL A 54 12.11 -15.64 9.20
N ASP A 55 12.59 -16.15 10.35
CA ASP A 55 13.34 -17.40 10.41
C ASP A 55 12.39 -18.59 10.62
N VAL A 56 12.40 -19.51 9.68
CA VAL A 56 11.64 -20.76 9.76
C VAL A 56 12.61 -21.93 9.84
N PRO A 57 12.63 -22.71 10.94
CA PRO A 57 13.53 -23.84 11.09
C PRO A 57 13.25 -24.94 10.06
N GLY A 58 14.28 -25.70 9.72
CA GLY A 58 14.20 -26.84 8.82
C GLY A 58 14.73 -28.13 9.44
N LEU A 59 14.48 -29.25 8.77
CA LEU A 59 14.91 -30.57 9.20
C LEU A 59 16.36 -30.91 8.77
N ASP A 60 16.84 -30.28 7.72
CA ASP A 60 18.15 -30.52 7.11
C ASP A 60 18.87 -29.16 6.96
N GLU A 61 19.87 -28.94 7.80
CA GLU A 61 20.64 -27.69 7.87
C GLU A 61 21.74 -27.58 6.79
N SER A 62 21.83 -28.52 5.86
CA SER A 62 22.87 -28.52 4.80
C SER A 62 22.86 -27.28 3.92
N LYS A 63 21.72 -26.57 3.83
CA LYS A 63 21.55 -25.31 3.12
C LYS A 63 20.38 -24.50 3.69
N THR A 64 20.42 -23.21 3.50
CA THR A 64 19.29 -22.31 3.76
C THR A 64 18.61 -21.93 2.45
N VAL A 65 17.29 -21.89 2.44
CA VAL A 65 16.47 -21.41 1.33
C VAL A 65 15.97 -20.01 1.68
N ALA A 66 15.85 -19.12 0.70
CA ALA A 66 15.27 -17.81 0.88
C ALA A 66 14.12 -17.57 -0.10
N THR A 67 13.09 -16.87 0.34
CA THR A 67 12.02 -16.38 -0.51
C THR A 67 11.63 -14.97 -0.06
N SER A 68 11.07 -14.18 -0.96
CA SER A 68 10.67 -12.81 -0.63
C SER A 68 9.39 -12.42 -1.33
N ALA A 69 8.69 -11.47 -0.73
CA ALA A 69 7.61 -10.70 -1.35
C ALA A 69 7.75 -9.24 -0.93
N HIS A 70 7.41 -8.30 -1.83
CA HIS A 70 7.41 -6.90 -1.44
C HIS A 70 6.01 -6.44 -1.03
N VAL A 71 5.96 -5.48 -0.12
CA VAL A 71 4.71 -4.90 0.40
C VAL A 71 4.53 -3.45 -0.02
N ASP A 72 5.58 -2.86 -0.58
CA ASP A 72 5.49 -1.49 -1.06
C ASP A 72 4.60 -1.38 -2.30
N THR A 73 3.95 -0.24 -2.41
CA THR A 73 3.00 0.06 -3.47
C THR A 73 3.42 1.31 -4.22
N LEU A 74 2.78 1.51 -5.36
CA LEU A 74 2.78 2.81 -6.02
C LEU A 74 2.01 3.81 -5.17
N GLY A 75 2.39 5.09 -5.29
CA GLY A 75 1.74 6.18 -4.59
C GLY A 75 2.04 7.53 -5.23
N MET A 76 1.65 8.58 -4.54
CA MET A 76 1.99 9.96 -4.87
C MET A 76 2.51 10.66 -3.61
N MET A 77 3.07 11.85 -3.81
CA MET A 77 3.55 12.72 -2.75
C MET A 77 3.16 14.16 -3.08
N VAL A 78 2.89 14.96 -2.05
CA VAL A 78 2.64 16.39 -2.19
C VAL A 78 3.93 17.07 -2.68
N ARG A 79 3.90 17.58 -3.89
CA ARG A 79 5.01 18.38 -4.46
C ARG A 79 4.96 19.83 -3.97
N SER A 80 3.75 20.41 -3.95
CA SER A 80 3.51 21.74 -3.42
C SER A 80 2.04 21.97 -3.13
N VAL A 81 1.77 22.86 -2.17
CA VAL A 81 0.43 23.36 -1.88
C VAL A 81 0.17 24.56 -2.81
N LYS A 82 -0.94 24.53 -3.56
CA LYS A 82 -1.34 25.60 -4.46
C LYS A 82 -2.11 26.70 -3.71
N SER A 83 -2.10 27.94 -4.26
CA SER A 83 -2.76 29.09 -3.64
C SER A 83 -4.26 28.91 -3.40
N GLY A 84 -4.93 28.08 -4.19
CA GLY A 84 -6.36 27.76 -4.04
C GLY A 84 -6.66 26.59 -3.10
N GLY A 85 -5.67 26.04 -2.38
CA GLY A 85 -5.87 24.95 -1.42
C GLY A 85 -5.84 23.54 -2.02
N THR A 86 -5.53 23.38 -3.31
CA THR A 86 -5.28 22.06 -3.92
C THR A 86 -3.80 21.67 -3.81
N LEU A 87 -3.50 20.38 -3.98
CA LEU A 87 -2.14 19.84 -3.85
C LEU A 87 -1.60 19.39 -5.20
N ALA A 88 -0.49 19.96 -5.63
CA ALA A 88 0.26 19.46 -6.77
C ALA A 88 1.01 18.17 -6.36
N LEU A 89 1.13 17.25 -7.31
CA LEU A 89 1.61 15.90 -7.05
C LEU A 89 2.97 15.62 -7.70
N THR A 90 3.70 14.68 -7.10
CA THR A 90 4.80 13.94 -7.72
C THR A 90 4.61 12.45 -7.50
N LYS A 91 5.18 11.62 -8.39
CA LYS A 91 5.01 10.17 -8.34
C LYS A 91 5.93 9.53 -7.31
N VAL A 92 5.42 8.53 -6.61
CA VAL A 92 6.19 7.53 -5.86
C VAL A 92 6.08 6.21 -6.62
N GLY A 93 7.21 5.73 -7.13
CA GLY A 93 7.22 4.66 -8.12
C GLY A 93 6.70 5.11 -9.50
N GLY A 94 6.05 4.21 -10.23
CA GLY A 94 5.59 4.44 -11.60
C GLY A 94 4.07 4.33 -11.79
N PRO A 95 3.20 5.04 -11.03
CA PRO A 95 1.77 4.98 -11.26
C PRO A 95 1.40 5.51 -12.64
N ILE A 96 0.44 4.85 -13.30
CA ILE A 96 -0.11 5.27 -14.59
C ILE A 96 -1.14 6.37 -14.33
N CYS A 97 -0.70 7.64 -14.41
CA CYS A 97 -1.50 8.79 -14.05
C CYS A 97 -2.89 8.86 -14.70
N PRO A 98 -3.11 8.48 -15.98
CA PRO A 98 -4.46 8.43 -16.56
C PRO A 98 -5.47 7.59 -15.79
N THR A 99 -5.01 6.59 -15.02
CA THR A 99 -5.90 5.74 -14.21
C THR A 99 -6.22 6.35 -12.83
N LEU A 100 -5.69 7.53 -12.54
CA LEU A 100 -5.85 8.21 -11.25
C LEU A 100 -6.85 9.36 -11.29
N ASP A 101 -7.24 9.84 -12.48
CA ASP A 101 -8.24 10.91 -12.61
C ASP A 101 -9.61 10.42 -12.09
N GLY A 102 -10.10 11.05 -11.03
CA GLY A 102 -11.31 10.66 -10.30
C GLY A 102 -11.11 9.65 -9.16
N GLU A 103 -9.86 9.26 -8.85
CA GLU A 103 -9.59 8.29 -7.78
C GLU A 103 -9.54 8.95 -6.40
N TYR A 104 -10.03 8.21 -5.40
CA TYR A 104 -9.93 8.61 -4.01
C TYR A 104 -8.51 8.39 -3.50
N CYS A 105 -8.13 9.23 -2.57
CA CYS A 105 -6.82 9.17 -1.94
C CYS A 105 -6.88 9.59 -0.47
N THR A 106 -5.79 9.31 0.25
CA THR A 106 -5.57 9.79 1.61
C THR A 106 -4.23 10.50 1.68
N VAL A 107 -4.20 11.71 2.19
CA VAL A 107 -2.97 12.45 2.47
C VAL A 107 -2.54 12.15 3.89
N LEU A 108 -1.30 11.69 4.09
CA LEU A 108 -0.70 11.45 5.39
C LEU A 108 0.29 12.57 5.71
N THR A 109 0.03 13.32 6.77
CA THR A 109 0.97 14.33 7.27
C THR A 109 2.12 13.69 8.04
N ARG A 110 3.23 14.43 8.21
CA ARG A 110 4.36 13.99 9.04
C ARG A 110 4.01 13.74 10.51
N GLU A 111 2.93 14.37 10.99
CA GLU A 111 2.42 14.18 12.36
C GLU A 111 1.45 13.00 12.47
N GLY A 112 1.23 12.25 11.38
CA GLY A 112 0.37 11.06 11.34
C GLY A 112 -1.12 11.38 11.17
N ARG A 113 -1.51 12.63 10.90
CA ARG A 113 -2.89 12.97 10.57
C ARG A 113 -3.22 12.53 9.15
N ARG A 114 -4.46 12.10 8.92
CA ARG A 114 -4.93 11.56 7.65
C ARG A 114 -6.12 12.37 7.15
N TYR A 115 -6.06 12.81 5.90
CA TYR A 115 -7.12 13.56 5.25
C TYR A 115 -7.52 12.89 3.96
N SER A 116 -8.82 12.71 3.73
CA SER A 116 -9.33 12.19 2.47
C SER A 116 -9.31 13.26 1.38
N GLY A 117 -9.28 12.82 0.14
CA GLY A 117 -9.36 13.68 -1.02
C GLY A 117 -9.58 12.91 -2.30
N THR A 118 -9.69 13.65 -3.39
CA THR A 118 -9.85 13.10 -4.74
C THR A 118 -8.74 13.61 -5.64
N ILE A 119 -8.10 12.71 -6.37
CA ILE A 119 -7.16 13.07 -7.44
C ILE A 119 -7.99 13.45 -8.66
N LEU A 120 -7.80 14.65 -9.16
CA LEU A 120 -8.54 15.19 -10.32
C LEU A 120 -7.58 15.77 -11.33
N SER A 121 -7.97 15.74 -12.60
CA SER A 121 -7.26 16.55 -13.62
C SER A 121 -7.51 18.05 -13.38
N LEU A 122 -6.61 18.89 -13.88
CA LEU A 122 -6.76 20.35 -13.80
C LEU A 122 -7.96 20.87 -14.62
N ALA A 123 -8.52 20.03 -15.48
CA ALA A 123 -9.73 20.30 -16.26
C ALA A 123 -10.76 19.16 -16.05
N PRO A 124 -11.40 19.06 -14.87
CA PRO A 124 -12.20 17.89 -14.52
C PRO A 124 -13.60 17.83 -15.16
N ALA A 125 -14.02 18.88 -15.86
CA ALA A 125 -15.40 18.96 -16.39
C ALA A 125 -15.46 19.54 -17.80
N VAL A 126 -15.94 18.75 -18.76
CA VAL A 126 -16.06 19.15 -20.19
C VAL A 126 -16.98 20.36 -20.42
N HIS A 127 -17.92 20.63 -19.52
CA HIS A 127 -18.82 21.79 -19.62
C HIS A 127 -18.16 23.10 -19.17
N VAL A 128 -17.00 23.02 -18.50
CA VAL A 128 -16.26 24.17 -17.97
C VAL A 128 -14.95 24.37 -18.72
N TYR A 129 -14.29 23.29 -19.08
CA TYR A 129 -12.96 23.26 -19.69
C TYR A 129 -13.05 22.66 -21.10
N PRO A 130 -12.84 23.47 -22.18
CA PRO A 130 -12.95 22.98 -23.55
C PRO A 130 -11.98 21.84 -23.89
N ASP A 131 -10.84 21.78 -23.20
CA ASP A 131 -9.76 20.82 -23.39
C ASP A 131 -9.84 19.61 -22.41
N ALA A 132 -10.87 19.53 -21.59
CA ALA A 132 -11.02 18.47 -20.59
C ALA A 132 -10.86 17.04 -21.17
N ALA A 133 -11.36 16.80 -22.38
CA ALA A 133 -11.29 15.50 -23.04
C ALA A 133 -9.90 15.17 -23.61
N THR A 134 -9.08 16.18 -23.91
CA THR A 134 -7.79 16.04 -24.60
C THR A 134 -6.58 16.36 -23.72
N MET A 135 -6.81 16.94 -22.53
CA MET A 135 -5.75 17.26 -21.57
C MET A 135 -4.94 16.02 -21.22
N THR A 136 -3.63 16.15 -21.23
CA THR A 136 -2.71 15.10 -20.75
C THR A 136 -2.97 14.79 -19.28
N ARG A 137 -3.03 13.51 -18.90
CA ARG A 137 -3.11 13.05 -17.52
C ARG A 137 -1.73 12.54 -17.09
N ASP A 138 -0.87 13.44 -16.65
CA ASP A 138 0.40 13.17 -16.00
C ASP A 138 0.44 13.83 -14.62
N ALA A 139 1.54 13.71 -13.89
CA ALA A 139 1.64 14.27 -12.55
C ALA A 139 1.55 15.81 -12.50
N ASP A 140 1.87 16.49 -13.60
CA ASP A 140 1.77 17.96 -13.70
C ASP A 140 0.34 18.44 -13.95
N HIS A 141 -0.49 17.57 -14.53
CA HIS A 141 -1.88 17.86 -14.86
C HIS A 141 -2.90 17.22 -13.92
N LEU A 142 -2.44 16.59 -12.83
CA LEU A 142 -3.27 16.08 -11.75
C LEU A 142 -3.02 16.87 -10.46
N GLU A 143 -4.05 16.96 -9.64
CA GLU A 143 -3.99 17.57 -8.32
C GLU A 143 -4.89 16.83 -7.34
N VAL A 144 -4.64 16.96 -6.03
CA VAL A 144 -5.59 16.53 -5.00
C VAL A 144 -6.46 17.69 -4.58
N ARG A 145 -7.75 17.47 -4.60
CA ARG A 145 -8.72 18.26 -3.87
C ARG A 145 -9.02 17.54 -2.57
N LEU A 146 -8.76 18.20 -1.45
CA LEU A 146 -9.07 17.68 -0.11
C LEU A 146 -10.58 17.73 0.16
N ASP A 147 -11.07 16.80 0.97
CA ASP A 147 -12.45 16.77 1.47
C ASP A 147 -12.56 17.62 2.74
N GLU A 148 -11.91 18.79 2.74
CA GLU A 148 -11.84 19.75 3.83
C GLU A 148 -12.26 21.16 3.37
N GLU A 149 -12.69 22.00 4.29
CA GLU A 149 -13.02 23.40 3.98
C GLU A 149 -11.75 24.26 3.85
N VAL A 150 -11.01 24.05 2.79
CA VAL A 150 -9.79 24.82 2.47
C VAL A 150 -10.01 25.65 1.20
N LYS A 151 -9.53 26.89 1.22
CA LYS A 151 -9.64 27.86 0.10
C LYS A 151 -8.31 28.55 -0.19
N SER A 152 -7.30 28.28 0.61
CA SER A 152 -5.97 28.88 0.48
C SER A 152 -4.87 27.90 0.86
N ALA A 153 -3.63 28.24 0.52
CA ALA A 153 -2.46 27.48 0.96
C ALA A 153 -2.29 27.54 2.49
N GLU A 154 -2.70 28.62 3.12
CA GLU A 154 -2.66 28.84 4.58
C GLU A 154 -3.60 27.88 5.29
N ASP A 155 -4.82 27.68 4.76
CA ASP A 155 -5.79 26.72 5.31
C ASP A 155 -5.23 25.31 5.29
N VAL A 156 -4.63 24.89 4.17
CA VAL A 156 -4.00 23.57 4.02
C VAL A 156 -2.84 23.39 5.01
N LYS A 157 -1.99 24.41 5.16
CA LYS A 157 -0.90 24.38 6.14
C LYS A 157 -1.40 24.30 7.58
N ALA A 158 -2.54 24.93 7.89
CA ALA A 158 -3.17 24.83 9.21
C ALA A 158 -3.63 23.39 9.53
N LEU A 159 -3.93 22.57 8.51
CA LEU A 159 -4.16 21.13 8.67
C LEU A 159 -2.86 20.35 8.95
N GLY A 160 -1.70 20.96 8.75
CA GLY A 160 -0.37 20.36 8.91
C GLY A 160 0.09 19.62 7.65
N ILE A 161 -0.57 19.83 6.51
CA ILE A 161 -0.16 19.27 5.23
C ILE A 161 0.94 20.14 4.62
N ASP A 162 2.03 19.51 4.20
CA ASP A 162 3.16 20.22 3.58
C ASP A 162 3.79 19.39 2.45
N ASN A 163 4.74 19.99 1.76
CA ASN A 163 5.53 19.33 0.72
C ASN A 163 6.25 18.11 1.27
N GLY A 164 6.18 17.01 0.54
CA GLY A 164 6.77 15.74 0.93
C GLY A 164 5.85 14.82 1.75
N ASP A 165 4.61 15.24 2.04
CA ASP A 165 3.60 14.37 2.63
C ASP A 165 3.13 13.33 1.61
N PHE A 166 2.91 12.09 2.06
CA PHE A 166 2.46 11.02 1.19
C PHE A 166 1.00 11.14 0.81
N VAL A 167 0.70 10.75 -0.42
CA VAL A 167 -0.67 10.63 -0.93
C VAL A 167 -0.89 9.19 -1.32
N PHE A 168 -1.67 8.51 -0.52
CA PHE A 168 -2.05 7.11 -0.71
C PHE A 168 -3.21 7.00 -1.69
N ILE A 169 -3.06 6.16 -2.71
CA ILE A 169 -4.10 5.89 -3.69
C ILE A 169 -4.99 4.77 -3.14
N ASP A 170 -6.31 4.95 -3.14
CA ASP A 170 -7.25 3.93 -2.69
C ASP A 170 -6.98 2.59 -3.41
N PRO A 171 -6.70 1.50 -2.67
CA PRO A 171 -6.44 0.18 -3.24
C PRO A 171 -7.66 -0.43 -3.92
N LYS A 172 -8.87 0.05 -3.67
CA LYS A 172 -10.16 -0.50 -4.19
C LYS A 172 -10.31 -1.99 -3.93
N PHE A 173 -9.92 -2.42 -2.74
CA PHE A 173 -9.97 -3.82 -2.36
C PHE A 173 -11.41 -4.36 -2.35
N THR A 174 -11.66 -5.42 -3.12
CA THR A 174 -12.96 -6.09 -3.19
C THR A 174 -12.77 -7.61 -3.36
N MET A 175 -13.53 -8.38 -2.59
CA MET A 175 -13.69 -9.82 -2.80
C MET A 175 -15.09 -10.09 -3.35
N THR A 176 -15.17 -10.76 -4.49
CA THR A 176 -16.47 -11.14 -5.08
C THR A 176 -17.00 -12.44 -4.47
N GLY A 177 -18.32 -12.63 -4.53
CA GLY A 177 -18.93 -13.89 -4.08
C GLY A 177 -18.41 -15.13 -4.83
N SER A 178 -17.99 -14.96 -6.09
CA SER A 178 -17.39 -16.01 -6.93
C SER A 178 -15.91 -16.28 -6.62
N GLY A 179 -15.28 -15.52 -5.70
CA GLY A 179 -13.92 -15.75 -5.24
C GLY A 179 -12.82 -14.95 -5.95
N PHE A 180 -13.17 -13.95 -6.77
CA PHE A 180 -12.16 -13.04 -7.32
C PHE A 180 -11.78 -11.97 -6.32
N LEU A 181 -10.46 -11.77 -6.16
CA LEU A 181 -9.88 -10.60 -5.53
C LEU A 181 -9.64 -9.52 -6.59
N LYS A 182 -10.17 -8.34 -6.34
CA LYS A 182 -9.92 -7.13 -7.14
C LYS A 182 -9.30 -6.08 -6.25
N SER A 183 -8.16 -5.55 -6.66
CA SER A 183 -7.50 -4.46 -5.96
C SER A 183 -6.47 -3.81 -6.87
N ARG A 184 -6.01 -2.62 -6.52
CA ARG A 184 -4.70 -2.14 -6.92
C ARG A 184 -3.64 -2.92 -6.13
N PHE A 185 -2.39 -2.88 -6.58
CA PHE A 185 -1.24 -3.37 -5.80
C PHE A 185 -1.25 -4.89 -5.52
N ILE A 186 -1.84 -5.68 -6.43
CA ILE A 186 -1.77 -7.14 -6.37
C ILE A 186 -0.29 -7.59 -6.43
N ASP A 187 0.49 -6.93 -7.23
CA ASP A 187 1.95 -6.96 -7.26
C ASP A 187 2.51 -6.02 -6.17
N ASP A 188 3.05 -6.54 -5.06
CA ASP A 188 3.23 -7.97 -4.78
C ASP A 188 2.59 -8.36 -3.43
N LYS A 189 1.61 -7.57 -2.96
CA LYS A 189 0.87 -7.87 -1.73
C LYS A 189 0.18 -9.24 -1.75
N ALA A 190 -0.16 -9.75 -2.95
CA ALA A 190 -0.72 -11.09 -3.06
C ALA A 190 0.28 -12.15 -2.62
N SER A 191 1.55 -12.07 -3.03
CA SER A 191 2.59 -13.00 -2.59
C SER A 191 2.84 -12.86 -1.08
N ALA A 192 2.81 -11.63 -0.53
CA ALA A 192 2.94 -11.43 0.91
C ALA A 192 1.82 -12.15 1.67
N VAL A 193 0.57 -12.07 1.22
CA VAL A 193 -0.57 -12.80 1.81
C VAL A 193 -0.39 -14.31 1.68
N LEU A 194 0.09 -14.80 0.55
CA LEU A 194 0.34 -16.24 0.36
C LEU A 194 1.44 -16.75 1.29
N LEU A 195 2.50 -15.98 1.53
CA LEU A 195 3.55 -16.33 2.49
C LEU A 195 3.01 -16.34 3.93
N LEU A 196 2.15 -15.40 4.32
CA LEU A 196 1.47 -15.43 5.63
C LEU A 196 0.61 -16.68 5.81
N LEU A 197 -0.17 -17.05 4.78
CA LEU A 197 -0.98 -18.26 4.81
C LEU A 197 -0.14 -19.54 4.90
N LEU A 198 1.00 -19.57 4.20
CA LEU A 198 1.93 -20.69 4.28
C LEU A 198 2.49 -20.83 5.69
N LEU A 199 2.94 -19.74 6.31
CA LEU A 199 3.43 -19.73 7.69
C LEU A 199 2.35 -20.20 8.66
N ARG A 200 1.12 -19.70 8.52
CA ARG A 200 -0.02 -20.11 9.33
C ARG A 200 -0.31 -21.62 9.19
N TRP A 201 -0.39 -22.08 7.94
CA TRP A 201 -0.60 -23.51 7.67
C TRP A 201 0.49 -24.38 8.32
N CYS A 202 1.76 -23.98 8.22
CA CYS A 202 2.88 -24.69 8.85
C CYS A 202 2.76 -24.71 10.38
N SER A 203 2.41 -23.60 11.00
CA SER A 203 2.21 -23.49 12.44
C SER A 203 1.06 -24.38 12.91
N GLU A 204 -0.11 -24.28 12.28
CA GLU A 204 -1.32 -25.07 12.65
C GLU A 204 -1.13 -26.59 12.45
N LYS A 205 -0.46 -26.99 11.38
CA LYS A 205 -0.19 -28.42 11.06
C LYS A 205 1.08 -28.95 11.68
N LYS A 206 1.87 -28.12 12.39
CA LYS A 206 3.21 -28.45 12.88
C LYS A 206 4.09 -29.02 11.75
N ALA A 207 3.91 -28.47 10.54
CA ALA A 207 4.65 -28.89 9.36
C ALA A 207 6.03 -28.21 9.37
N ALA A 208 7.09 -29.01 9.14
CA ALA A 208 8.44 -28.50 9.03
C ALA A 208 8.88 -28.36 7.58
N PHE A 209 9.63 -27.32 7.30
CA PHE A 209 10.35 -27.21 6.03
C PHE A 209 11.48 -28.23 5.98
N ARG A 210 11.83 -28.69 4.77
CA ARG A 210 12.98 -29.56 4.62
C ARG A 210 14.28 -28.85 5.02
N HIS A 211 14.44 -27.60 4.60
CA HIS A 211 15.61 -26.79 4.93
C HIS A 211 15.20 -25.53 5.69
N PRO A 212 16.07 -24.99 6.56
CA PRO A 212 15.85 -23.67 7.15
C PRO A 212 15.50 -22.67 6.06
N THR A 213 14.45 -21.90 6.27
CA THR A 213 13.92 -20.97 5.26
C THR A 213 13.82 -19.59 5.85
N ARG A 214 14.39 -18.61 5.15
CA ARG A 214 14.23 -17.20 5.47
C ARG A 214 13.21 -16.58 4.54
N ILE A 215 12.20 -15.97 5.12
CA ILE A 215 11.16 -15.26 4.39
C ILE A 215 11.36 -13.78 4.61
N TYR A 216 11.44 -13.03 3.52
CA TYR A 216 11.61 -11.58 3.56
C TYR A 216 10.36 -10.88 3.04
N PHE A 217 9.80 -9.97 3.88
CA PHE A 217 8.81 -8.99 3.44
C PHE A 217 9.52 -7.64 3.29
N VAL A 218 9.56 -7.11 2.05
CA VAL A 218 10.38 -5.97 1.66
C VAL A 218 9.53 -4.73 1.40
#